data_c7db0a426309bde89a6bd3f4fe59f7dd
#
_entry.id   c7db0a426309bde89a6bd3f4fe59f7dd
#
_cell.length_a   1.000
_cell.length_b   1.000
_cell.length_c   1.000
_cell.angle_alpha   90.00
_cell.angle_beta   90.00
_cell.angle_gamma   90.00
#
_symmetry.space_group_name_H-M   'P 1'
#
loop_
_entity.id
_entity.type
_entity.pdbx_description
1 polymer ?
#
loop_
_entity_poly.entity_id
_entity_poly.type
_entity_poly.pdbx_seq_one_letter_code
_entity_poly.pdbx_strand_id
1 'polypeptide(L)'
;MSCTTVPELGGLMDRGGTSGRRIVVSLKSQQATLYHQGKVVAVAPISSGREGKDTPVGRYSVIQKSPDHRSSIYGNYVRNGKVVKENVDNRKTPRPAGSKFEGVPMPYFLRFTGAYGLHAGNVPGYPASSGCVRLPKRHAKRFYDAVRIGTPVVVQR
;
A
#
# COMPACT_ATOMS: atom_id res chain seq x y z
N MET A 1 -14.18 -14.88 -25.21
CA MET A 1 -13.07 -14.75 -24.56
C MET A 1 -12.58 -13.43 -24.26
N SER A 2 -13.14 -12.91 -23.35
CA SER A 2 -12.84 -11.58 -22.95
C SER A 2 -11.46 -11.37 -22.40
N CYS A 3 -10.70 -12.38 -22.37
CA CYS A 3 -9.40 -12.26 -21.79
C CYS A 3 -8.42 -11.46 -22.65
N THR A 4 -8.86 -10.99 -23.79
CA THR A 4 -7.96 -10.23 -24.64
C THR A 4 -7.48 -8.95 -23.97
N THR A 5 -8.38 -8.25 -23.31
CA THR A 5 -8.02 -6.98 -22.71
C THR A 5 -7.06 -7.14 -21.56
N VAL A 6 -7.38 -8.04 -20.67
CA VAL A 6 -6.55 -8.22 -19.48
C VAL A 6 -5.20 -8.84 -19.81
N PRO A 7 -5.15 -9.91 -20.60
CA PRO A 7 -3.85 -10.48 -20.95
C PRO A 7 -2.95 -9.51 -21.68
N GLU A 8 -3.51 -8.71 -22.56
CA GLU A 8 -2.71 -7.74 -23.28
C GLU A 8 -2.10 -6.73 -22.32
N LEU A 9 -2.90 -6.24 -21.43
CA LEU A 9 -2.43 -5.30 -20.45
C LEU A 9 -1.36 -5.93 -19.58
N GLY A 10 -1.62 -7.13 -19.13
CA GLY A 10 -0.66 -7.86 -18.32
C GLY A 10 0.63 -8.10 -19.06
N GLY A 11 0.53 -8.51 -20.32
CA GLY A 11 1.71 -8.77 -21.11
C GLY A 11 2.60 -7.55 -21.26
N LEU A 12 2.00 -6.40 -21.50
CA LEU A 12 2.74 -5.16 -21.61
C LEU A 12 3.41 -4.81 -20.28
N MET A 13 2.67 -4.96 -19.22
CA MET A 13 3.18 -4.61 -17.90
C MET A 13 4.28 -5.56 -17.44
N ASP A 14 4.25 -6.78 -17.93
CA ASP A 14 5.18 -7.80 -17.47
C ASP A 14 6.48 -7.86 -18.24
N ARG A 15 6.68 -6.99 -19.20
CA ARG A 15 7.90 -7.00 -20.00
C ARG A 15 9.16 -6.81 -19.20
N GLY A 16 9.05 -6.24 -18.05
CA GLY A 16 10.21 -6.01 -17.20
C GLY A 16 10.73 -7.20 -16.42
N GLY A 17 10.26 -8.40 -16.75
CA GLY A 17 10.73 -9.57 -16.03
C GLY A 17 10.11 -9.73 -14.67
N THR A 18 8.86 -9.37 -14.52
CA THR A 18 8.17 -9.40 -13.23
C THR A 18 7.56 -10.76 -12.94
N SER A 19 7.94 -11.79 -13.66
CA SER A 19 7.41 -13.14 -13.48
C SER A 19 5.92 -13.25 -13.77
N GLY A 20 5.38 -12.33 -14.56
CA GLY A 20 3.97 -12.35 -14.94
C GLY A 20 3.02 -11.96 -13.82
N ARG A 21 3.50 -11.40 -12.73
CA ARG A 21 2.63 -10.98 -11.64
C ARG A 21 2.26 -9.51 -11.76
N ARG A 22 1.10 -9.17 -11.22
CA ARG A 22 0.68 -7.78 -11.13
C ARG A 22 -0.36 -7.64 -10.03
N ILE A 23 -0.47 -6.43 -9.47
CA ILE A 23 -1.48 -6.10 -8.48
C ILE A 23 -2.43 -5.08 -9.07
N VAL A 24 -3.72 -5.29 -8.90
CA VAL A 24 -4.75 -4.31 -9.30
C VAL A 24 -5.51 -3.91 -8.04
N VAL A 25 -5.52 -2.61 -7.76
CA VAL A 25 -6.24 -2.04 -6.63
C VAL A 25 -7.47 -1.36 -7.17
N SER A 26 -8.66 -1.78 -6.72
CA SER A 26 -9.93 -1.14 -7.06
C SER A 26 -10.41 -0.33 -5.89
N LEU A 27 -10.45 0.99 -6.05
CA LEU A 27 -10.89 1.88 -4.99
C LEU A 27 -12.39 1.77 -4.76
N LYS A 28 -13.15 1.61 -5.83
CA LYS A 28 -14.59 1.50 -5.73
C LYS A 28 -15.01 0.26 -4.94
N SER A 29 -14.43 -0.88 -5.25
CA SER A 29 -14.79 -2.12 -4.58
C SER A 29 -13.98 -2.36 -3.30
N GLN A 30 -12.98 -1.53 -3.00
CA GLN A 30 -12.10 -1.69 -1.86
C GLN A 30 -11.50 -3.09 -1.82
N GLN A 31 -10.90 -3.47 -2.93
CA GLN A 31 -10.22 -4.76 -3.08
C GLN A 31 -8.91 -4.59 -3.82
N ALA A 32 -7.94 -5.43 -3.47
CA ALA A 32 -6.71 -5.59 -4.21
C ALA A 32 -6.65 -7.02 -4.72
N THR A 33 -6.28 -7.18 -5.98
CA THR A 33 -6.20 -8.49 -6.62
C THR A 33 -4.77 -8.73 -7.09
N LEU A 34 -4.26 -9.90 -6.75
CA LEU A 34 -2.95 -10.35 -7.21
C LEU A 34 -3.17 -11.31 -8.38
N TYR A 35 -2.56 -10.99 -9.52
CA TYR A 35 -2.62 -11.82 -10.71
C TYR A 35 -1.28 -12.47 -10.98
N HIS A 36 -1.32 -13.64 -11.57
CA HIS A 36 -0.15 -14.31 -12.12
C HIS A 36 -0.50 -14.79 -13.50
N GLN A 37 0.17 -14.24 -14.51
CA GLN A 37 -0.07 -14.58 -15.92
C GLN A 37 -1.54 -14.47 -16.30
N GLY A 38 -2.16 -13.37 -15.87
CA GLY A 38 -3.55 -13.08 -16.19
C GLY A 38 -4.60 -13.78 -15.34
N LYS A 39 -4.17 -14.64 -14.41
CA LYS A 39 -5.10 -15.38 -13.55
C LYS A 39 -5.08 -14.84 -12.14
N VAL A 40 -6.23 -14.79 -11.52
CA VAL A 40 -6.36 -14.35 -10.12
C VAL A 40 -5.75 -15.40 -9.20
N VAL A 41 -4.79 -14.99 -8.36
CA VAL A 41 -4.22 -15.86 -7.34
C VAL A 41 -4.62 -15.48 -5.94
N ALA A 42 -4.98 -14.24 -5.71
CA ALA A 42 -5.42 -13.79 -4.40
C ALA A 42 -6.24 -12.52 -4.51
N VAL A 43 -7.24 -12.37 -3.65
CA VAL A 43 -8.05 -11.16 -3.54
C VAL A 43 -8.06 -10.78 -2.07
N ALA A 44 -7.84 -9.51 -1.77
CA ALA A 44 -7.81 -9.02 -0.41
C ALA A 44 -8.73 -7.80 -0.26
N PRO A 45 -9.43 -7.70 0.85
CA PRO A 45 -10.12 -6.44 1.18
C PRO A 45 -9.06 -5.40 1.52
N ILE A 46 -9.36 -4.15 1.24
CA ILE A 46 -8.42 -3.06 1.52
C ILE A 46 -9.11 -1.90 2.22
N SER A 47 -8.28 -1.00 2.75
CA SER A 47 -8.72 0.32 3.15
C SER A 47 -7.78 1.32 2.50
N SER A 48 -8.28 2.03 1.50
CA SER A 48 -7.51 3.03 0.77
C SER A 48 -7.59 4.39 1.47
N GLY A 49 -7.03 5.42 0.85
CA GLY A 49 -7.04 6.76 1.41
C GLY A 49 -8.45 7.29 1.61
N ARG A 50 -8.68 7.91 2.78
CA ARG A 50 -9.96 8.55 3.07
C ARG A 50 -10.15 9.77 2.19
N GLU A 51 -11.36 10.28 2.17
CA GLU A 51 -11.68 11.49 1.41
C GLU A 51 -10.71 12.62 1.78
N GLY A 52 -10.16 13.28 0.77
CA GLY A 52 -9.16 14.32 0.97
C GLY A 52 -7.74 13.79 1.10
N LYS A 53 -7.57 12.48 1.25
CA LYS A 53 -6.26 11.81 1.30
C LYS A 53 -6.26 10.64 0.32
N ASP A 54 -6.83 10.84 -0.85
CA ASP A 54 -7.08 9.78 -1.80
C ASP A 54 -5.82 9.08 -2.28
N THR A 55 -5.93 7.78 -2.44
CA THR A 55 -4.86 7.00 -3.08
C THR A 55 -4.85 7.35 -4.57
N PRO A 56 -3.70 7.73 -5.12
CA PRO A 56 -3.66 8.20 -6.51
C PRO A 56 -3.89 7.08 -7.51
N VAL A 57 -4.83 7.33 -8.42
CA VAL A 57 -5.13 6.43 -9.53
C VAL A 57 -4.00 6.49 -10.54
N GLY A 58 -3.62 5.37 -11.11
CA GLY A 58 -2.58 5.34 -12.12
C GLY A 58 -1.97 3.96 -12.28
N ARG A 59 -0.94 3.92 -13.14
CA ARG A 59 -0.18 2.71 -13.40
C ARG A 59 1.21 2.91 -12.84
N TYR A 60 1.60 2.00 -11.97
CA TYR A 60 2.85 2.08 -11.23
C TYR A 60 3.54 0.74 -11.23
N SER A 61 4.67 0.65 -10.57
CA SER A 61 5.31 -0.62 -10.26
C SER A 61 5.85 -0.55 -8.84
N VAL A 62 6.12 -1.72 -8.26
CA VAL A 62 6.74 -1.79 -6.94
C VAL A 62 8.15 -1.23 -7.05
N ILE A 63 8.45 -0.19 -6.30
CA ILE A 63 9.76 0.47 -6.32
C ILE A 63 10.56 0.27 -5.04
N GLN A 64 9.92 -0.26 -3.99
CA GLN A 64 10.58 -0.56 -2.73
C GLN A 64 9.79 -1.62 -1.98
N LYS A 65 10.52 -2.55 -1.36
CA LYS A 65 9.94 -3.55 -0.46
C LYS A 65 10.61 -3.42 0.90
N SER A 66 9.82 -3.32 1.95
CA SER A 66 10.35 -3.21 3.31
C SER A 66 9.45 -4.01 4.27
N PRO A 67 9.95 -5.08 4.91
CA PRO A 67 9.10 -5.90 5.76
C PRO A 67 8.69 -5.19 7.05
N ASP A 68 9.51 -4.26 7.54
CA ASP A 68 9.27 -3.60 8.83
C ASP A 68 9.27 -2.07 8.69
N HIS A 69 8.66 -1.59 7.64
CA HIS A 69 8.65 -0.15 7.37
C HIS A 69 7.85 0.62 8.42
N ARG A 70 8.27 1.85 8.69
CA ARG A 70 7.51 2.78 9.52
C ARG A 70 7.35 4.08 8.76
N SER A 71 6.20 4.72 8.95
CA SER A 71 5.94 6.00 8.30
C SER A 71 6.94 7.05 8.79
N SER A 72 7.44 7.86 7.87
CA SER A 72 8.27 9.01 8.22
C SER A 72 7.44 10.28 8.45
N ILE A 73 6.14 10.21 8.24
CA ILE A 73 5.25 11.37 8.26
C ILE A 73 4.18 11.25 9.35
N TYR A 74 3.54 10.10 9.45
CA TYR A 74 2.42 9.89 10.36
C TYR A 74 2.83 9.00 11.52
N GLY A 75 2.48 9.41 12.72
CA GLY A 75 2.85 8.64 13.91
C GLY A 75 2.52 9.37 15.19
N ASN A 76 3.35 9.15 16.18
CA ASN A 76 3.18 9.74 17.51
C ASN A 76 4.45 10.45 17.94
N TYR A 77 4.30 11.46 18.80
CA TYR A 77 5.43 11.99 19.55
C TYR A 77 5.48 11.31 20.92
N VAL A 78 6.66 10.84 21.29
CA VAL A 78 6.87 10.03 22.49
C VAL A 78 7.97 10.65 23.33
N ARG A 79 7.74 10.76 24.65
CA ARG A 79 8.72 11.25 25.62
C ARG A 79 8.79 10.27 26.77
N ASN A 80 10.00 9.81 27.08
CA ASN A 80 10.21 8.84 28.17
C ASN A 80 9.30 7.62 28.05
N GLY A 81 9.13 7.09 26.84
CA GLY A 81 8.32 5.91 26.61
C GLY A 81 6.81 6.14 26.62
N LYS A 82 6.37 7.38 26.79
CA LYS A 82 4.94 7.70 26.83
C LYS A 82 4.55 8.58 25.67
N VAL A 83 3.40 8.27 25.07
CA VAL A 83 2.87 9.08 23.98
C VAL A 83 2.39 10.40 24.54
N VAL A 84 2.97 11.50 24.06
CA VAL A 84 2.55 12.86 24.46
C VAL A 84 1.65 13.51 23.43
N LYS A 85 1.70 13.03 22.18
CA LYS A 85 0.80 13.47 21.13
C LYS A 85 0.63 12.34 20.13
N GLU A 86 -0.60 11.95 19.83
CA GLU A 86 -0.85 10.82 18.94
C GLU A 86 -1.47 11.27 17.64
N ASN A 87 -1.37 10.42 16.64
CA ASN A 87 -1.97 10.64 15.32
C ASN A 87 -1.55 11.95 14.69
N VAL A 88 -0.25 12.23 14.74
CA VAL A 88 0.27 13.48 14.18
C VAL A 88 0.79 13.30 12.77
N ASP A 89 0.69 14.38 12.00
CA ASP A 89 1.42 14.57 10.76
C ASP A 89 2.60 15.47 11.14
N ASN A 90 3.81 14.92 11.13
CA ASN A 90 4.97 15.66 11.64
C ASN A 90 5.38 16.85 10.77
N ARG A 91 4.77 16.97 9.58
CA ARG A 91 4.96 18.15 8.73
C ARG A 91 4.15 19.33 9.22
N LYS A 92 3.09 19.08 10.01
CA LYS A 92 2.15 20.10 10.46
C LYS A 92 2.22 20.34 11.96
N THR A 93 2.52 19.33 12.74
CA THR A 93 2.51 19.43 14.20
C THR A 93 3.94 19.52 14.71
N PRO A 94 4.32 20.64 15.35
CA PRO A 94 5.67 20.79 15.89
C PRO A 94 5.95 19.72 16.94
N ARG A 95 7.19 19.27 16.98
CA ARG A 95 7.61 18.25 17.94
C ARG A 95 7.74 18.87 19.34
N PRO A 96 7.03 18.35 20.33
CA PRO A 96 7.19 18.81 21.72
C PRO A 96 8.63 18.61 22.19
N ALA A 97 9.10 19.53 23.04
CA ALA A 97 10.48 19.48 23.56
C ALA A 97 10.72 18.15 24.27
N GLY A 98 11.89 17.56 24.04
CA GLY A 98 12.27 16.31 24.68
C GLY A 98 11.58 15.07 24.14
N SER A 99 10.72 15.20 23.13
CA SER A 99 10.05 14.06 22.52
C SER A 99 10.76 13.61 21.25
N LYS A 100 10.41 12.41 20.79
CA LYS A 100 10.86 11.91 19.49
C LYS A 100 9.66 11.42 18.71
N PHE A 101 9.81 11.40 17.40
CA PHE A 101 8.75 10.93 16.50
C PHE A 101 8.87 9.41 16.34
N GLU A 102 7.74 8.72 16.52
CA GLU A 102 7.65 7.30 16.21
C GLU A 102 6.60 7.08 15.13
N GLY A 103 7.06 6.67 13.97
CA GLY A 103 6.16 6.45 12.83
C GLY A 103 5.29 5.23 13.03
N VAL A 104 4.10 5.29 12.45
CA VAL A 104 3.16 4.17 12.44
C VAL A 104 3.79 2.97 11.75
N PRO A 105 3.72 1.77 12.33
CA PRO A 105 4.20 0.57 11.65
C PRO A 105 3.42 0.30 10.37
N MET A 106 4.15 -0.05 9.32
CA MET A 106 3.59 -0.38 8.01
C MET A 106 4.25 -1.67 7.53
N PRO A 107 3.96 -2.82 8.17
CA PRO A 107 4.61 -4.07 7.82
C PRO A 107 4.30 -4.51 6.40
N TYR A 108 5.25 -5.19 5.77
CA TYR A 108 5.11 -5.70 4.41
C TYR A 108 4.81 -4.59 3.41
N PHE A 109 5.57 -3.50 3.52
CA PHE A 109 5.37 -2.31 2.71
C PHE A 109 5.85 -2.53 1.29
N LEU A 110 4.98 -2.25 0.34
CA LEU A 110 5.28 -2.28 -1.09
C LEU A 110 5.00 -0.87 -1.62
N ARG A 111 6.06 -0.08 -1.76
CA ARG A 111 5.92 1.29 -2.27
C ARG A 111 5.70 1.27 -3.78
N PHE A 112 4.79 2.08 -4.29
CA PHE A 112 4.59 2.16 -5.73
C PHE A 112 4.72 3.58 -6.29
N THR A 113 4.55 4.62 -5.50
CA THR A 113 4.84 5.99 -5.95
C THR A 113 4.94 6.92 -4.75
N GLY A 114 5.93 7.81 -4.73
CA GLY A 114 6.09 8.78 -3.65
C GLY A 114 6.10 8.10 -2.30
N ALA A 115 5.21 8.53 -1.41
CA ALA A 115 5.05 7.94 -0.09
C ALA A 115 3.97 6.85 -0.06
N TYR A 116 3.36 6.54 -1.18
CA TYR A 116 2.23 5.61 -1.25
C TYR A 116 2.68 4.18 -1.48
N GLY A 117 2.02 3.25 -0.81
CA GLY A 117 2.29 1.83 -0.96
C GLY A 117 1.17 0.99 -0.37
N LEU A 118 1.31 -0.34 -0.53
CA LEU A 118 0.44 -1.30 0.13
C LEU A 118 1.17 -1.79 1.38
N HIS A 119 0.44 -2.06 2.46
CA HIS A 119 1.04 -2.60 3.68
C HIS A 119 -0.03 -3.22 4.57
N ALA A 120 0.40 -3.96 5.60
CA ALA A 120 -0.52 -4.49 6.59
C ALA A 120 -1.05 -3.35 7.46
N GLY A 121 -2.35 -3.38 7.73
CA GLY A 121 -2.97 -2.38 8.57
C GLY A 121 -4.44 -2.70 8.82
N ASN A 122 -5.10 -1.83 9.56
CA ASN A 122 -6.50 -2.01 9.88
C ASN A 122 -7.39 -1.76 8.65
N VAL A 123 -8.31 -2.68 8.40
CA VAL A 123 -9.23 -2.61 7.27
C VAL A 123 -10.66 -2.60 7.81
N PRO A 124 -11.21 -1.40 8.08
CA PRO A 124 -12.52 -1.31 8.73
C PRO A 124 -13.72 -1.51 7.79
N GLY A 125 -13.49 -1.65 6.49
CA GLY A 125 -14.57 -1.85 5.52
C GLY A 125 -14.90 -0.60 4.71
N TYR A 126 -14.13 0.46 4.87
CA TYR A 126 -14.28 1.72 4.12
C TYR A 126 -12.92 2.41 4.04
N PRO A 127 -12.75 3.38 3.13
CA PRO A 127 -11.50 4.13 3.03
C PRO A 127 -11.22 4.89 4.32
N ALA A 128 -10.09 4.60 4.98
CA ALA A 128 -9.76 5.19 6.27
C ALA A 128 -8.29 5.57 6.40
N SER A 129 -7.45 5.30 5.41
CA SER A 129 -6.02 5.56 5.52
C SER A 129 -5.68 7.01 5.18
N SER A 130 -4.41 7.35 5.30
CA SER A 130 -3.91 8.66 4.91
C SER A 130 -3.32 8.64 3.49
N GLY A 131 -3.70 7.65 2.69
CA GLY A 131 -3.29 7.53 1.29
C GLY A 131 -2.77 6.16 0.90
N CYS A 132 -2.13 5.45 1.81
CA CYS A 132 -1.65 4.10 1.54
C CYS A 132 -2.82 3.11 1.47
N VAL A 133 -2.55 1.95 0.92
CA VAL A 133 -3.52 0.88 0.79
C VAL A 133 -3.26 -0.14 1.88
N ARG A 134 -4.15 -0.23 2.85
CA ARG A 134 -4.04 -1.19 3.95
C ARG A 134 -4.66 -2.51 3.56
N LEU A 135 -3.99 -3.61 3.89
CA LEU A 135 -4.52 -4.97 3.74
C LEU A 135 -4.46 -5.68 5.09
N PRO A 136 -5.34 -6.65 5.34
CA PRO A 136 -5.16 -7.52 6.51
C PRO A 136 -3.79 -8.17 6.47
N LYS A 137 -3.19 -8.38 7.63
CA LYS A 137 -1.78 -8.77 7.72
C LYS A 137 -1.43 -10.01 6.89
N ARG A 138 -2.24 -11.06 6.96
CA ARG A 138 -1.93 -12.28 6.20
C ARG A 138 -1.98 -12.05 4.69
N HIS A 139 -2.89 -11.19 4.23
CA HIS A 139 -2.96 -10.83 2.81
C HIS A 139 -1.77 -9.96 2.42
N ALA A 140 -1.40 -9.01 3.27
CA ALA A 140 -0.25 -8.16 3.01
C ALA A 140 1.01 -9.00 2.87
N LYS A 141 1.20 -9.98 3.76
CA LYS A 141 2.34 -10.88 3.68
C LYS A 141 2.32 -11.68 2.39
N ARG A 142 1.16 -12.20 2.01
CA ARG A 142 1.04 -12.99 0.79
C ARG A 142 1.39 -12.17 -0.46
N PHE A 143 0.87 -10.94 -0.53
CA PHE A 143 1.18 -10.04 -1.66
C PHE A 143 2.67 -9.71 -1.66
N TYR A 144 3.20 -9.38 -0.49
CA TYR A 144 4.62 -9.04 -0.33
C TYR A 144 5.52 -10.17 -0.81
N ASP A 145 5.24 -11.40 -0.40
CA ASP A 145 6.06 -12.55 -0.75
C ASP A 145 5.97 -12.91 -2.23
N ALA A 146 4.86 -12.59 -2.87
CA ALA A 146 4.60 -12.99 -4.25
C ALA A 146 5.21 -12.05 -5.29
N VAL A 147 5.52 -10.81 -4.91
CA VAL A 147 5.95 -9.79 -5.87
C VAL A 147 7.38 -9.37 -5.62
N ARG A 148 7.94 -8.65 -6.57
CA ARG A 148 9.30 -8.12 -6.45
C ARG A 148 9.34 -6.69 -7.01
N ILE A 149 10.47 -6.03 -6.83
CA ILE A 149 10.69 -4.71 -7.41
C ILE A 149 10.42 -4.82 -8.91
N GLY A 150 9.63 -3.91 -9.43
CA GLY A 150 9.24 -3.90 -10.84
C GLY A 150 7.88 -4.53 -11.12
N THR A 151 7.29 -5.26 -10.18
CA THR A 151 5.95 -5.82 -10.38
C THR A 151 4.95 -4.69 -10.61
N PRO A 152 4.14 -4.76 -11.69
CA PRO A 152 3.16 -3.71 -11.97
C PRO A 152 2.09 -3.60 -10.89
N VAL A 153 1.73 -2.37 -10.57
CA VAL A 153 0.64 -2.04 -9.64
C VAL A 153 -0.27 -1.05 -10.36
N VAL A 154 -1.52 -1.41 -10.54
CA VAL A 154 -2.52 -0.54 -11.16
C VAL A 154 -3.51 -0.14 -10.08
N VAL A 155 -3.70 1.16 -9.89
CA VAL A 155 -4.73 1.68 -8.99
C VAL A 155 -5.83 2.28 -9.85
N GLN A 156 -7.04 1.76 -9.73
CA GLN A 156 -8.18 2.20 -10.51
C GLN A 156 -9.37 2.47 -9.60
N ARG A 157 -10.34 3.24 -10.11
CA ARG A 157 -11.54 3.54 -9.35
C ARG A 157 -12.41 2.31 -9.15
#